data_ec0c4869736ef7a1b6b1b15c94c73209
#
_entry.id   ec0c4869736ef7a1b6b1b15c94c73209
#
_cell.length_a   1.000
_cell.length_b   1.000
_cell.length_c   1.000
_cell.angle_alpha   90.00
_cell.angle_beta   90.00
_cell.angle_gamma   90.00
#
_symmetry.space_group_name_H-M   'P 1'
#
loop_
_entity.id
_entity.type
_entity.pdbx_description
1 polymer ?
#
loop_
_entity_poly.entity_id
_entity_poly.type
_entity_poly.pdbx_seq_one_letter_code
_entity_poly.pdbx_strand_id
1 'polypeptide(L)'
;MKTLERFISSSVTTIVLLLIYAFGLAIATFIEKYHGTAAAKAMIYYSPVFFLLQFLLVANFVAIVIKHQLLKRRRWGLMVTHAAFIVILLGALISHLFGEEGILHLREGEASDRIMIRTSDQTLYHTLPFSVELVKFTLTRYPGSASPSAYESELLVHVDGQTRHARVYMNNVCLLYTSPS
;
A
#
# COMPACT_ATOMS: atom_id res chain seq x y z
N MET A 1 -30.52 4.99 -20.70
CA MET A 1 -30.31 5.02 -19.23
C MET A 1 -30.56 3.65 -18.58
N LYS A 2 -31.71 3.00 -18.76
CA LYS A 2 -32.00 1.69 -18.11
C LYS A 2 -31.04 0.53 -18.42
N THR A 3 -30.44 0.53 -19.62
CA THR A 3 -29.48 -0.52 -20.04
C THR A 3 -28.13 -0.38 -19.35
N LEU A 4 -27.62 0.86 -19.19
CA LEU A 4 -26.37 1.16 -18.51
C LEU A 4 -26.47 0.85 -17.00
N GLU A 5 -27.59 1.25 -16.37
CA GLU A 5 -27.84 0.92 -14.96
C GLU A 5 -27.89 -0.58 -14.72
N ARG A 6 -28.53 -1.33 -15.66
CA ARG A 6 -28.60 -2.79 -15.57
C ARG A 6 -27.23 -3.43 -15.71
N PHE A 7 -26.38 -2.91 -16.57
CA PHE A 7 -25.01 -3.38 -16.77
C PHE A 7 -24.15 -3.10 -15.54
N ILE A 8 -24.12 -1.84 -15.05
CA ILE A 8 -23.31 -1.45 -13.89
C ILE A 8 -23.73 -2.19 -12.63
N SER A 9 -25.02 -2.47 -12.43
CA SER A 9 -25.54 -3.16 -11.23
C SER A 9 -25.68 -4.68 -11.42
N SER A 10 -24.92 -5.29 -12.32
CA SER A 10 -24.96 -6.73 -12.60
C SER A 10 -23.87 -7.47 -11.83
N SER A 11 -24.21 -8.59 -11.19
CA SER A 11 -23.23 -9.48 -10.57
C SER A 11 -22.26 -10.11 -11.56
N VAL A 12 -22.68 -10.29 -12.83
CA VAL A 12 -21.78 -10.75 -13.89
C VAL A 12 -20.72 -9.71 -14.18
N THR A 13 -21.08 -8.43 -14.24
CA THR A 13 -20.12 -7.32 -14.39
C THR A 13 -19.14 -7.29 -13.22
N THR A 14 -19.58 -7.51 -11.98
CA THR A 14 -18.72 -7.64 -10.80
C THR A 14 -17.66 -8.71 -11.01
N ILE A 15 -18.08 -9.91 -11.40
CA ILE A 15 -17.18 -11.06 -11.60
C ILE A 15 -16.15 -10.75 -12.67
N VAL A 16 -16.57 -10.21 -13.82
CA VAL A 16 -15.68 -9.87 -14.92
C VAL A 16 -14.66 -8.81 -14.50
N LEU A 17 -15.10 -7.73 -13.83
CA LEU A 17 -14.21 -6.68 -13.34
C LEU A 17 -13.22 -7.20 -12.31
N LEU A 18 -13.66 -8.07 -11.40
CA LEU A 18 -12.77 -8.70 -10.40
C LEU A 18 -11.75 -9.62 -11.04
N LEU A 19 -12.14 -10.40 -12.07
CA LEU A 19 -11.19 -11.25 -12.80
C LEU A 19 -10.14 -10.42 -13.54
N ILE A 20 -10.55 -9.33 -14.19
CA ILE A 20 -9.61 -8.39 -14.86
C ILE A 20 -8.68 -7.75 -13.82
N TYR A 21 -9.21 -7.36 -12.66
CA TYR A 21 -8.43 -6.80 -11.57
C TYR A 21 -7.40 -7.79 -11.01
N ALA A 22 -7.84 -9.02 -10.73
CA ALA A 22 -6.96 -10.10 -10.28
C ALA A 22 -5.86 -10.43 -11.29
N PHE A 23 -6.19 -10.44 -12.59
CA PHE A 23 -5.22 -10.65 -13.65
C PHE A 23 -4.19 -9.51 -13.72
N GLY A 24 -4.63 -8.25 -13.56
CA GLY A 24 -3.73 -7.10 -13.46
C GLY A 24 -2.77 -7.21 -12.28
N LEU A 25 -3.25 -7.64 -11.10
CA LEU A 25 -2.41 -7.88 -9.92
C LEU A 25 -1.41 -9.03 -10.15
N ALA A 26 -1.83 -10.10 -10.83
CA ALA A 26 -0.93 -11.20 -11.18
C ALA A 26 0.20 -10.71 -12.10
N ILE A 27 -0.11 -9.94 -13.15
CA ILE A 27 0.91 -9.32 -14.01
C ILE A 27 1.84 -8.43 -13.21
N ALA A 28 1.30 -7.58 -12.32
CA ALA A 28 2.10 -6.71 -11.45
C ALA A 28 3.10 -7.51 -10.60
N THR A 29 2.69 -8.64 -10.04
CA THR A 29 3.56 -9.52 -9.25
C THR A 29 4.71 -10.11 -10.09
N PHE A 30 4.45 -10.49 -11.35
CA PHE A 30 5.52 -10.94 -12.25
C PHE A 30 6.48 -9.81 -12.60
N ILE A 31 5.98 -8.61 -12.90
CA ILE A 31 6.82 -7.44 -13.17
C ILE A 31 7.68 -7.13 -11.93
N GLU A 32 7.10 -7.14 -10.74
CA GLU A 32 7.82 -6.90 -9.49
C GLU A 32 8.96 -7.89 -9.28
N LYS A 33 8.72 -9.18 -9.56
CA LYS A 33 9.74 -10.21 -9.44
C LYS A 33 10.95 -9.98 -10.33
N TYR A 34 10.76 -9.50 -11.56
CA TYR A 34 11.85 -9.37 -12.54
C TYR A 34 12.41 -7.95 -12.65
N HIS A 35 11.62 -6.93 -12.36
CA HIS A 35 11.98 -5.51 -12.56
C HIS A 35 11.88 -4.67 -11.27
N GLY A 36 11.47 -5.27 -10.16
CA GLY A 36 11.32 -4.61 -8.86
C GLY A 36 10.01 -3.86 -8.67
N THR A 37 9.74 -3.47 -7.42
CA THR A 37 8.49 -2.85 -6.98
C THR A 37 8.22 -1.51 -7.66
N ALA A 38 9.26 -0.70 -7.92
CA ALA A 38 9.11 0.60 -8.59
C ALA A 38 8.55 0.45 -10.01
N ALA A 39 9.01 -0.56 -10.76
CA ALA A 39 8.51 -0.85 -12.10
C ALA A 39 7.06 -1.33 -12.08
N ALA A 40 6.70 -2.23 -11.16
CA ALA A 40 5.32 -2.69 -11.00
C ALA A 40 4.36 -1.54 -10.66
N LYS A 41 4.77 -0.62 -9.78
CA LYS A 41 4.00 0.59 -9.45
C LYS A 41 3.79 1.47 -10.66
N ALA A 42 4.85 1.82 -11.40
CA ALA A 42 4.77 2.71 -12.55
C ALA A 42 3.93 2.12 -13.70
N MET A 43 4.08 0.82 -13.99
CA MET A 43 3.46 0.19 -15.15
C MET A 43 2.01 -0.25 -14.91
N ILE A 44 1.67 -0.72 -13.70
CA ILE A 44 0.35 -1.30 -13.40
C ILE A 44 -0.40 -0.44 -12.39
N TYR A 45 0.10 -0.32 -11.15
CA TYR A 45 -0.66 0.26 -10.06
C TYR A 45 -1.02 1.74 -10.28
N TYR A 46 -0.14 2.52 -10.93
CA TYR A 46 -0.34 3.94 -11.22
C TYR A 46 -0.82 4.19 -12.65
N SER A 47 -1.16 3.13 -13.40
CA SER A 47 -1.68 3.29 -14.75
C SER A 47 -3.12 3.85 -14.74
N PRO A 48 -3.47 4.75 -15.67
CA PRO A 48 -4.83 5.27 -15.79
C PRO A 48 -5.88 4.19 -16.00
N VAL A 49 -5.50 3.09 -16.68
CA VAL A 49 -6.37 1.93 -16.91
C VAL A 49 -6.71 1.23 -15.60
N PHE A 50 -5.74 1.07 -14.71
CA PHE A 50 -5.96 0.43 -13.41
C PHE A 50 -6.82 1.30 -12.49
N PHE A 51 -6.64 2.62 -12.53
CA PHE A 51 -7.53 3.56 -11.83
C PHE A 51 -8.96 3.52 -12.36
N LEU A 52 -9.13 3.50 -13.68
CA LEU A 52 -10.47 3.36 -14.28
C LEU A 52 -11.14 2.06 -13.83
N LEU A 53 -10.39 0.97 -13.79
CA LEU A 53 -10.89 -0.34 -13.34
C LEU A 53 -11.33 -0.30 -11.88
N GLN A 54 -10.54 0.32 -10.99
CA GLN A 54 -10.90 0.52 -9.58
C GLN A 54 -12.16 1.37 -9.43
N PHE A 55 -12.26 2.46 -10.19
CA PHE A 55 -13.45 3.31 -10.19
C PHE A 55 -14.70 2.56 -10.64
N LEU A 56 -14.60 1.75 -11.70
CA LEU A 56 -15.70 0.91 -12.19
C LEU A 56 -16.12 -0.14 -11.15
N LEU A 57 -15.17 -0.73 -10.42
CA LEU A 57 -15.46 -1.66 -9.32
C LEU A 57 -16.21 -0.97 -8.18
N VAL A 58 -15.76 0.21 -7.74
CA VAL A 58 -16.46 0.98 -6.70
C VAL A 58 -17.87 1.34 -7.15
N ALA A 59 -18.02 1.86 -8.37
CA ALA A 59 -19.33 2.20 -8.94
C ALA A 59 -20.26 0.99 -9.01
N ASN A 60 -19.76 -0.17 -9.41
CA ASN A 60 -20.49 -1.42 -9.47
C ASN A 60 -20.94 -1.88 -8.06
N PHE A 61 -20.04 -1.88 -7.05
CA PHE A 61 -20.38 -2.26 -5.68
C PHE A 61 -21.44 -1.34 -5.08
N VAL A 62 -21.32 -0.03 -5.26
CA VAL A 62 -22.31 0.96 -4.80
C VAL A 62 -23.66 0.71 -5.49
N ALA A 63 -23.66 0.51 -6.82
CA ALA A 63 -24.87 0.26 -7.59
C ALA A 63 -25.59 -1.02 -7.12
N ILE A 64 -24.86 -2.08 -6.79
CA ILE A 64 -25.41 -3.34 -6.24
C ILE A 64 -26.06 -3.09 -4.88
N VAL A 65 -25.38 -2.38 -3.97
CA VAL A 65 -25.91 -2.06 -2.63
C VAL A 65 -27.23 -1.30 -2.73
N ILE A 66 -27.28 -0.28 -3.62
CA ILE A 66 -28.49 0.54 -3.84
C ILE A 66 -29.61 -0.28 -4.48
N LYS A 67 -29.32 -0.96 -5.59
CA LYS A 67 -30.32 -1.74 -6.35
C LYS A 67 -30.99 -2.82 -5.52
N HIS A 68 -30.19 -3.57 -4.76
CA HIS A 68 -30.71 -4.66 -3.93
C HIS A 68 -31.23 -4.20 -2.57
N GLN A 69 -31.20 -2.88 -2.31
CA GLN A 69 -31.66 -2.28 -1.06
C GLN A 69 -31.13 -3.02 0.18
N LEU A 70 -29.82 -3.37 0.17
CA LEU A 70 -29.23 -4.25 1.17
C LEU A 70 -29.40 -3.73 2.59
N LEU A 71 -29.36 -2.40 2.77
CA LEU A 71 -29.58 -1.72 4.04
C LEU A 71 -31.04 -1.89 4.52
N LYS A 72 -32.02 -1.62 3.63
CA LYS A 72 -33.45 -1.76 3.94
C LYS A 72 -33.87 -3.21 4.27
N ARG A 73 -33.30 -4.15 3.51
CA ARG A 73 -33.57 -5.58 3.67
C ARG A 73 -32.79 -6.25 4.80
N ARG A 74 -31.99 -5.45 5.56
CA ARG A 74 -31.14 -5.92 6.67
C ARG A 74 -30.23 -7.10 6.31
N ARG A 75 -29.75 -7.16 5.06
CA ARG A 75 -28.79 -8.18 4.61
C ARG A 75 -27.37 -7.76 5.00
N TRP A 76 -27.13 -7.71 6.30
CA TRP A 76 -25.90 -7.15 6.88
C TRP A 76 -24.62 -7.81 6.36
N GLY A 77 -24.59 -9.14 6.25
CA GLY A 77 -23.38 -9.84 5.76
C GLY A 77 -22.97 -9.38 4.36
N LEU A 78 -23.92 -9.36 3.42
CA LEU A 78 -23.65 -8.92 2.04
C LEU A 78 -23.30 -7.43 1.98
N MET A 79 -23.96 -6.60 2.78
CA MET A 79 -23.69 -5.17 2.86
C MET A 79 -22.27 -4.91 3.37
N VAL A 80 -21.84 -5.55 4.46
CA VAL A 80 -20.52 -5.39 5.05
C VAL A 80 -19.44 -5.84 4.06
N THR A 81 -19.65 -6.94 3.33
CA THR A 81 -18.70 -7.40 2.31
C THR A 81 -18.49 -6.35 1.22
N HIS A 82 -19.57 -5.79 0.65
CA HIS A 82 -19.43 -4.76 -0.39
C HIS A 82 -18.82 -3.47 0.16
N ALA A 83 -19.21 -3.05 1.38
CA ALA A 83 -18.63 -1.89 2.05
C ALA A 83 -17.13 -2.08 2.32
N ALA A 84 -16.70 -3.27 2.74
CA ALA A 84 -15.28 -3.57 2.95
C ALA A 84 -14.45 -3.40 1.67
N PHE A 85 -14.92 -3.90 0.52
CA PHE A 85 -14.25 -3.69 -0.76
C PHE A 85 -14.17 -2.20 -1.14
N ILE A 86 -15.25 -1.45 -0.94
CA ILE A 86 -15.25 -0.01 -1.20
C ILE A 86 -14.20 0.70 -0.32
N VAL A 87 -14.16 0.39 0.98
CA VAL A 87 -13.19 0.99 1.91
C VAL A 87 -11.76 0.64 1.53
N ILE A 88 -11.48 -0.61 1.13
CA ILE A 88 -10.14 -1.04 0.68
C ILE A 88 -9.72 -0.24 -0.57
N LEU A 89 -10.60 -0.12 -1.56
CA LEU A 89 -10.30 0.60 -2.80
C LEU A 89 -10.12 2.11 -2.57
N LEU A 90 -10.92 2.71 -1.70
CA LEU A 90 -10.75 4.11 -1.27
C LEU A 90 -9.46 4.30 -0.49
N GLY A 91 -9.11 3.36 0.40
CA GLY A 91 -7.83 3.37 1.11
C GLY A 91 -6.63 3.32 0.15
N ALA A 92 -6.68 2.47 -0.86
CA ALA A 92 -5.66 2.41 -1.89
C ALA A 92 -5.53 3.72 -2.66
N LEU A 93 -6.66 4.38 -2.99
CA LEU A 93 -6.66 5.69 -3.63
C LEU A 93 -6.04 6.77 -2.74
N ILE A 94 -6.40 6.82 -1.47
CA ILE A 94 -5.83 7.78 -0.49
C ILE A 94 -4.32 7.55 -0.37
N SER A 95 -3.88 6.31 -0.21
CA SER A 95 -2.46 5.99 -0.14
C SER A 95 -1.70 6.38 -1.41
N HIS A 96 -2.34 6.27 -2.58
CA HIS A 96 -1.72 6.71 -3.82
C HIS A 96 -1.61 8.24 -3.92
N LEU A 97 -2.62 8.98 -3.48
CA LEU A 97 -2.66 10.44 -3.61
C LEU A 97 -1.80 11.15 -2.55
N PHE A 98 -1.70 10.59 -1.35
CA PHE A 98 -1.07 11.24 -0.19
C PHE A 98 0.10 10.45 0.39
N GLY A 99 0.32 9.21 -0.05
CA GLY A 99 1.43 8.38 0.43
C GLY A 99 2.74 8.80 -0.23
N GLU A 100 3.76 9.03 0.59
CA GLU A 100 5.13 9.22 0.14
C GLU A 100 5.95 7.99 0.48
N GLU A 101 6.74 7.50 -0.45
CA GLU A 101 7.63 6.36 -0.26
C GLU A 101 9.05 6.73 -0.64
N GLY A 102 9.97 6.43 0.24
CA GLY A 102 11.38 6.67 0.00
C GLY A 102 12.26 5.64 0.71
N ILE A 103 13.52 5.62 0.33
CA ILE A 103 14.55 4.76 0.92
C ILE A 103 15.40 5.63 1.82
N LEU A 104 15.51 5.23 3.09
CA LEU A 104 16.41 5.85 4.06
C LEU A 104 17.66 4.98 4.17
N HIS A 105 18.81 5.50 3.72
CA HIS A 105 20.10 4.84 3.89
C HIS A 105 20.77 5.37 5.14
N LEU A 106 21.03 4.49 6.09
CA LEU A 106 21.69 4.81 7.35
C LEU A 106 22.87 3.87 7.58
N ARG A 107 23.96 4.41 8.15
CA ARG A 107 25.03 3.64 8.77
C ARG A 107 24.85 3.62 10.28
N GLU A 108 25.44 2.64 10.95
CA GLU A 108 25.43 2.61 12.41
C GLU A 108 26.04 3.89 12.98
N GLY A 109 25.32 4.53 13.92
CA GLY A 109 25.68 5.81 14.51
C GLY A 109 25.35 7.03 13.64
N GLU A 110 24.69 6.86 12.49
CA GLU A 110 24.29 7.95 11.61
C GLU A 110 22.79 8.26 11.77
N ALA A 111 22.48 9.55 11.93
CA ALA A 111 21.12 10.07 11.93
C ALA A 111 20.83 10.80 10.61
N SER A 112 19.66 10.58 10.03
CA SER A 112 19.23 11.30 8.84
C SER A 112 17.74 11.58 8.88
N ASP A 113 17.37 12.75 8.34
CA ASP A 113 15.99 13.20 8.11
C ASP A 113 15.61 13.16 6.62
N ARG A 114 16.50 12.62 5.74
CA ARG A 114 16.32 12.66 4.29
C ARG A 114 16.07 11.28 3.71
N ILE A 115 14.90 11.12 3.12
CA ILE A 115 14.59 9.94 2.30
C ILE A 115 14.92 10.21 0.84
N MET A 116 15.39 9.18 0.17
CA MET A 116 15.66 9.17 -1.26
C MET A 116 14.44 8.59 -1.98
N ILE A 117 13.78 9.42 -2.78
CA ILE A 117 12.68 9.01 -3.66
C ILE A 117 13.27 8.80 -5.06
N ARG A 118 13.24 7.56 -5.53
CA ARG A 118 13.72 7.22 -6.85
C ARG A 118 12.56 7.25 -7.86
N THR A 119 12.56 8.28 -8.70
CA THR A 119 11.69 8.37 -9.88
C THR A 119 12.43 7.82 -11.10
N SER A 120 11.74 7.48 -12.20
CA SER A 120 12.31 6.89 -13.41
C SER A 120 13.53 7.66 -13.96
N ASP A 121 13.56 8.99 -13.83
CA ASP A 121 14.59 9.86 -14.40
C ASP A 121 15.46 10.60 -13.37
N GLN A 122 15.03 10.70 -12.12
CA GLN A 122 15.73 11.51 -11.11
C GLN A 122 15.67 10.87 -9.72
N THR A 123 16.72 11.12 -8.95
CA THR A 123 16.75 10.87 -7.51
C THR A 123 16.43 12.15 -6.79
N LEU A 124 15.29 12.19 -6.11
CA LEU A 124 14.86 13.34 -5.31
C LEU A 124 15.10 13.02 -3.83
N TYR A 125 15.50 14.03 -3.07
CA TYR A 125 15.60 13.93 -1.62
C TYR A 125 14.43 14.69 -1.00
N HIS A 126 13.68 14.03 -0.14
CA HIS A 126 12.62 14.63 0.64
C HIS A 126 13.01 14.64 2.11
N THR A 127 12.85 15.80 2.77
CA THR A 127 13.17 15.96 4.20
C THR A 127 11.96 15.59 5.03
N LEU A 128 12.14 14.66 5.97
CA LEU A 128 11.11 14.24 6.89
C LEU A 128 10.98 15.24 8.07
N PRO A 129 9.81 15.34 8.71
CA PRO A 129 9.61 16.15 9.91
C PRO A 129 10.24 15.52 11.17
N PHE A 130 10.99 14.44 11.02
CA PHE A 130 11.69 13.73 12.08
C PHE A 130 13.00 13.16 11.55
N SER A 131 13.96 12.88 12.43
CA SER A 131 15.20 12.18 12.05
C SER A 131 15.23 10.77 12.65
N VAL A 132 15.90 9.88 11.92
CA VAL A 132 16.07 8.48 12.35
C VAL A 132 17.56 8.19 12.44
N GLU A 133 18.01 7.68 13.57
CA GLU A 133 19.38 7.22 13.81
C GLU A 133 19.40 5.69 13.88
N LEU A 134 20.34 5.07 13.19
CA LEU A 134 20.59 3.63 13.28
C LEU A 134 21.60 3.37 14.39
N VAL A 135 21.14 2.82 15.51
CA VAL A 135 22.01 2.45 16.64
C VAL A 135 22.78 1.20 16.33
N LYS A 136 22.08 0.16 15.85
CA LYS A 136 22.67 -1.15 15.58
C LYS A 136 21.91 -1.88 14.50
N PHE A 137 22.65 -2.56 13.61
CA PHE A 137 22.11 -3.50 12.64
C PHE A 137 22.60 -4.92 12.94
N THR A 138 21.69 -5.87 13.10
CA THR A 138 22.02 -7.25 13.39
C THR A 138 21.53 -8.16 12.27
N LEU A 139 22.46 -8.91 11.69
CA LEU A 139 22.19 -9.93 10.69
C LEU A 139 22.39 -11.31 11.31
N THR A 140 21.31 -12.06 11.49
CA THR A 140 21.38 -13.45 11.95
C THR A 140 21.38 -14.38 10.73
N ARG A 141 22.20 -15.43 10.77
CA ARG A 141 22.31 -16.44 9.71
C ARG A 141 21.81 -17.79 10.18
N TYR A 142 21.40 -18.63 9.25
CA TYR A 142 21.09 -20.04 9.58
C TYR A 142 22.36 -20.77 10.02
N PRO A 143 22.26 -21.66 11.03
CA PRO A 143 23.40 -22.46 11.47
C PRO A 143 24.03 -23.24 10.30
N GLY A 144 25.34 -23.07 10.11
CA GLY A 144 26.08 -23.74 9.04
C GLY A 144 25.87 -23.19 7.62
N SER A 145 25.22 -22.04 7.47
CA SER A 145 24.95 -21.40 6.17
C SER A 145 25.35 -19.93 6.16
N ALA A 146 25.74 -19.43 4.99
CA ALA A 146 25.93 -17.99 4.75
C ALA A 146 24.60 -17.26 4.53
N SER A 147 23.49 -17.97 4.37
CA SER A 147 22.18 -17.40 4.08
C SER A 147 21.61 -16.66 5.31
N PRO A 148 21.10 -15.44 5.13
CA PRO A 148 20.46 -14.68 6.19
C PRO A 148 19.18 -15.38 6.68
N SER A 149 18.98 -15.42 8.00
CA SER A 149 17.75 -15.92 8.64
C SER A 149 16.88 -14.79 9.18
N ALA A 150 17.49 -13.70 9.65
CA ALA A 150 16.78 -12.55 10.17
C ALA A 150 17.62 -11.26 10.03
N TYR A 151 16.91 -10.16 9.83
CA TYR A 151 17.45 -8.80 9.84
C TYR A 151 16.77 -8.04 10.98
N GLU A 152 17.55 -7.28 11.74
CA GLU A 152 17.06 -6.47 12.84
C GLU A 152 17.80 -5.13 12.87
N SER A 153 17.06 -4.03 13.07
CA SER A 153 17.57 -2.68 13.23
C SER A 153 17.05 -2.07 14.52
N GLU A 154 17.94 -1.61 15.37
CA GLU A 154 17.64 -0.78 16.53
C GLU A 154 17.79 0.69 16.12
N LEU A 155 16.70 1.45 16.26
CA LEU A 155 16.59 2.82 15.78
C LEU A 155 16.25 3.77 16.93
N LEU A 156 16.77 4.98 16.85
CA LEU A 156 16.30 6.14 17.61
C LEU A 156 15.58 7.08 16.66
N VAL A 157 14.37 7.44 17.02
CA VAL A 157 13.57 8.39 16.25
C VAL A 157 13.42 9.68 17.05
N HIS A 158 13.88 10.77 16.48
CA HIS A 158 13.85 12.11 17.07
C HIS A 158 12.73 12.91 16.45
N VAL A 159 11.67 13.15 17.23
CA VAL A 159 10.49 13.92 16.83
C VAL A 159 10.20 14.96 17.89
N ASP A 160 10.08 16.23 17.52
CA ASP A 160 9.72 17.35 18.41
C ASP A 160 10.52 17.40 19.72
N GLY A 161 11.84 17.15 19.61
CA GLY A 161 12.74 17.15 20.77
C GLY A 161 12.62 15.91 21.68
N GLN A 162 11.77 14.94 21.32
CA GLN A 162 11.66 13.66 22.01
C GLN A 162 12.38 12.56 21.23
N THR A 163 13.06 11.67 21.95
CA THR A 163 13.70 10.50 21.38
C THR A 163 12.90 9.26 21.72
N ARG A 164 12.52 8.50 20.72
CA ARG A 164 11.80 7.23 20.86
C ARG A 164 12.65 6.08 20.35
N HIS A 165 12.76 5.01 21.14
CA HIS A 165 13.38 3.77 20.71
C HIS A 165 12.40 2.99 19.84
N ALA A 166 12.87 2.54 18.68
CA ALA A 166 12.12 1.69 17.77
C ALA A 166 12.99 0.49 17.38
N ARG A 167 12.39 -0.67 17.29
CA ARG A 167 13.02 -1.91 16.85
C ARG A 167 12.28 -2.44 15.64
N VAL A 168 12.96 -2.57 14.53
CA VAL A 168 12.42 -3.08 13.28
C VAL A 168 13.10 -4.38 12.94
N TYR A 169 12.34 -5.43 12.72
CA TYR A 169 12.88 -6.73 12.35
C TYR A 169 12.00 -7.40 11.30
N MET A 170 12.47 -8.50 10.71
CA MET A 170 11.78 -9.19 9.62
C MET A 170 10.31 -9.45 9.98
N ASN A 171 9.39 -9.07 9.09
CA ASN A 171 7.94 -9.17 9.25
C ASN A 171 7.34 -8.32 10.39
N ASN A 172 8.11 -7.41 10.99
CA ASN A 172 7.62 -6.49 12.01
C ASN A 172 8.09 -5.07 11.70
N VAL A 173 7.15 -4.25 11.24
CA VAL A 173 7.37 -2.84 10.93
C VAL A 173 7.04 -1.96 12.13
N CYS A 174 7.77 -0.88 12.29
CA CYS A 174 7.46 0.13 13.29
C CYS A 174 6.47 1.14 12.71
N LEU A 175 5.34 1.35 13.39
CA LEU A 175 4.39 2.42 13.09
C LEU A 175 4.66 3.60 14.04
N LEU A 176 5.12 4.71 13.48
CA LEU A 176 5.31 5.94 14.20
C LEU A 176 4.11 6.85 13.95
N TYR A 177 3.33 7.10 14.99
CA TYR A 177 2.28 8.10 14.95
C TYR A 177 2.87 9.43 15.41
N THR A 178 2.95 10.40 14.50
CA THR A 178 3.15 11.80 14.87
C THR A 178 1.78 12.35 15.24
N SER A 179 1.55 12.63 16.51
CA SER A 179 0.35 13.35 16.93
C SER A 179 0.45 14.77 16.38
N PRO A 180 -0.54 15.28 15.63
CA PRO A 180 -0.62 16.70 15.39
C PRO A 180 -0.86 17.37 16.74
N SER A 181 0.10 18.18 17.16
CA SER A 181 -0.04 19.08 18.32
C SER A 181 -1.05 20.18 18.03
#